data_5a6014bda14d59d4973d1965da9ce9c1
#
_entry.id   5a6014bda14d59d4973d1965da9ce9c1
#
_cell.length_a   1.000
_cell.length_b   1.000
_cell.length_c   1.000
_cell.angle_alpha   90.00
_cell.angle_beta   90.00
_cell.angle_gamma   90.00
#
_symmetry.space_group_name_H-M   'P 1'
#
loop_
_entity.id
_entity.type
_entity.pdbx_description
1 polymer ?
#
loop_
_entity_poly.entity_id
_entity_poly.type
_entity_poly.pdbx_seq_one_letter_code
_entity_poly.pdbx_strand_id
1 'polypeptide(L)'
;VDAAQLHDEPVDPDVIASEVVYRGSVWNVRSDTVRYGDGEIVRQYVEHPGAAAVVALDDEERIVLIQQYRHPIRLRDWEIPAGLLDVAGEPPLESARRELAEEVDLVAEQWQPLLSLRTSPGGNDEVVHVFLARGLSDAPQAFARADEEADIRVARVPLSDVVDAVMAGRLTNGILVASVLAAAEVLRRETGDTAGR
;
A
#
# COMPACT_ATOMS: atom_id res chain seq x y z
N VAL A 1 -15.63 -22.90 9.88
CA VAL A 1 -14.22 -22.86 9.45
C VAL A 1 -13.39 -22.61 10.70
N ASP A 2 -12.43 -23.47 10.99
CA ASP A 2 -11.46 -23.26 12.08
C ASP A 2 -10.54 -22.08 11.69
N ALA A 3 -10.15 -21.25 12.67
CA ALA A 3 -9.24 -20.12 12.44
C ALA A 3 -7.90 -20.55 11.80
N ALA A 4 -7.42 -21.76 12.11
CA ALA A 4 -6.22 -22.34 11.50
C ALA A 4 -6.39 -22.68 10.01
N GLN A 5 -7.61 -22.79 9.51
CA GLN A 5 -7.95 -23.06 8.10
C GLN A 5 -8.25 -21.78 7.31
N LEU A 6 -8.21 -20.61 7.97
CA LEU A 6 -8.50 -19.34 7.32
C LEU A 6 -7.23 -18.79 6.68
N HIS A 7 -7.02 -19.13 5.40
CA HIS A 7 -5.92 -18.64 4.57
C HIS A 7 -6.34 -18.60 3.10
N ASP A 8 -5.70 -17.74 2.33
CA ASP A 8 -5.90 -17.67 0.88
C ASP A 8 -5.23 -18.88 0.21
N GLU A 9 -5.95 -19.53 -0.70
CA GLU A 9 -5.46 -20.68 -1.45
C GLU A 9 -4.99 -20.23 -2.84
N PRO A 10 -3.71 -20.46 -3.20
CA PRO A 10 -3.25 -20.18 -4.54
C PRO A 10 -3.88 -21.14 -5.55
N VAL A 11 -4.27 -20.60 -6.70
CA VAL A 11 -4.83 -21.37 -7.82
C VAL A 11 -3.95 -21.12 -9.04
N ASP A 12 -3.60 -22.19 -9.76
CA ASP A 12 -2.95 -22.11 -11.06
C ASP A 12 -4.04 -22.27 -12.16
N PRO A 13 -4.50 -21.16 -12.77
CA PRO A 13 -5.58 -21.23 -13.74
C PRO A 13 -5.12 -21.75 -15.10
N ASP A 14 -5.96 -22.54 -15.78
CA ASP A 14 -5.74 -22.94 -17.18
C ASP A 14 -6.06 -21.74 -18.10
N VAL A 15 -5.03 -20.93 -18.40
CA VAL A 15 -5.13 -19.76 -19.28
C VAL A 15 -5.00 -20.20 -20.73
N ILE A 16 -6.12 -20.17 -21.47
CA ILE A 16 -6.21 -20.57 -22.88
C ILE A 16 -5.62 -19.51 -23.80
N ALA A 17 -5.89 -18.23 -23.50
CA ALA A 17 -5.39 -17.08 -24.25
C ALA A 17 -5.22 -15.87 -23.32
N SER A 18 -4.21 -15.05 -23.60
CA SER A 18 -3.91 -13.83 -22.86
C SER A 18 -3.41 -12.76 -23.81
N GLU A 19 -4.00 -11.57 -23.75
CA GLU A 19 -3.59 -10.43 -24.59
C GLU A 19 -3.65 -9.12 -23.81
N VAL A 20 -2.75 -8.19 -24.15
CA VAL A 20 -2.81 -6.81 -23.65
C VAL A 20 -3.71 -6.01 -24.60
N VAL A 21 -4.91 -5.66 -24.14
CA VAL A 21 -5.93 -4.93 -24.93
C VAL A 21 -5.76 -3.41 -24.86
N TYR A 22 -5.07 -2.90 -23.82
CA TYR A 22 -4.68 -1.49 -23.72
C TYR A 22 -3.32 -1.38 -23.04
N ARG A 23 -2.45 -0.52 -23.57
CA ARG A 23 -1.14 -0.20 -23.01
C ARG A 23 -1.16 1.21 -22.45
N GLY A 24 -1.04 1.33 -21.13
CA GLY A 24 -0.89 2.61 -20.43
C GLY A 24 0.58 2.97 -20.18
N SER A 25 0.80 4.12 -19.55
CA SER A 25 2.14 4.56 -19.16
C SER A 25 2.66 3.81 -17.93
N VAL A 26 1.78 3.50 -16.98
CA VAL A 26 2.13 2.85 -15.70
C VAL A 26 1.66 1.39 -15.69
N TRP A 27 0.45 1.12 -16.19
CA TRP A 27 -0.18 -0.19 -16.15
C TRP A 27 -0.91 -0.49 -17.48
N ASN A 28 -1.16 -1.76 -17.71
CA ASN A 28 -1.87 -2.25 -18.89
C ASN A 28 -3.28 -2.73 -18.53
N VAL A 29 -4.15 -2.91 -19.52
CA VAL A 29 -5.33 -3.75 -19.38
C VAL A 29 -5.08 -5.04 -20.13
N ARG A 30 -5.21 -6.16 -19.42
CA ARG A 30 -5.07 -7.52 -19.93
C ARG A 30 -6.43 -8.19 -20.05
N SER A 31 -6.60 -9.03 -21.07
CA SER A 31 -7.77 -9.88 -21.27
C SER A 31 -7.34 -11.33 -21.35
N ASP A 32 -7.75 -12.13 -20.38
CA ASP A 32 -7.48 -13.56 -20.32
C ASP A 32 -8.74 -14.37 -20.58
N THR A 33 -8.63 -15.41 -21.43
CA THR A 33 -9.61 -16.48 -21.54
C THR A 33 -9.13 -17.64 -20.71
N VAL A 34 -9.92 -18.06 -19.74
CA VAL A 34 -9.56 -19.07 -18.75
C VAL A 34 -10.56 -20.19 -18.75
N ARG A 35 -10.10 -21.44 -18.68
CA ARG A 35 -10.99 -22.59 -18.45
C ARG A 35 -11.50 -22.56 -17.02
N TYR A 36 -12.82 -22.63 -16.86
CA TYR A 36 -13.47 -22.59 -15.56
C TYR A 36 -14.67 -23.55 -15.51
N GLY A 37 -14.56 -24.61 -14.70
CA GLY A 37 -15.54 -25.71 -14.72
C GLY A 37 -15.60 -26.39 -16.09
N ASP A 38 -16.79 -26.60 -16.61
CA ASP A 38 -17.01 -27.22 -17.95
C ASP A 38 -17.00 -26.17 -19.08
N GLY A 39 -16.65 -24.92 -18.81
CA GLY A 39 -16.70 -23.84 -19.79
C GLY A 39 -15.46 -22.95 -19.79
N GLU A 40 -15.61 -21.82 -20.45
CA GLU A 40 -14.59 -20.78 -20.55
C GLU A 40 -15.16 -19.46 -20.05
N ILE A 41 -14.33 -18.67 -19.39
CA ILE A 41 -14.67 -17.31 -18.96
C ILE A 41 -13.62 -16.34 -19.46
N VAL A 42 -14.04 -15.12 -19.80
CA VAL A 42 -13.11 -14.02 -20.11
C VAL A 42 -13.04 -13.09 -18.90
N ARG A 43 -11.82 -12.71 -18.52
CA ARG A 43 -11.55 -11.73 -17.47
C ARG A 43 -10.64 -10.64 -17.99
N GLN A 44 -11.09 -9.39 -17.79
CA GLN A 44 -10.29 -8.22 -18.09
C GLN A 44 -9.91 -7.56 -16.77
N TYR A 45 -8.65 -7.20 -16.63
CA TYR A 45 -8.12 -6.61 -15.42
C TYR A 45 -6.97 -5.65 -15.72
N VAL A 46 -6.68 -4.77 -14.79
CA VAL A 46 -5.48 -3.93 -14.82
C VAL A 46 -4.30 -4.76 -14.36
N GLU A 47 -3.32 -4.94 -15.25
CA GLU A 47 -2.02 -5.51 -14.94
C GLU A 47 -1.13 -4.41 -14.35
N HIS A 48 -0.78 -4.54 -13.06
CA HIS A 48 -0.11 -3.51 -12.28
C HIS A 48 1.25 -3.98 -11.76
N PRO A 49 2.30 -3.14 -11.75
CA PRO A 49 3.63 -3.54 -11.25
C PRO A 49 3.64 -3.89 -9.76
N GLY A 50 2.62 -3.50 -9.01
CA GLY A 50 2.60 -3.52 -7.56
C GLY A 50 3.17 -2.25 -6.96
N ALA A 51 3.14 -2.15 -5.63
CA ALA A 51 3.67 -1.02 -4.89
C ALA A 51 4.26 -1.42 -3.53
N ALA A 52 5.11 -0.57 -2.98
CA ALA A 52 5.57 -0.64 -1.60
C ALA A 52 5.14 0.63 -0.86
N ALA A 53 4.65 0.48 0.37
CA ALA A 53 4.14 1.58 1.19
C ALA A 53 4.72 1.53 2.61
N VAL A 54 4.76 2.68 3.28
CA VAL A 54 5.43 2.83 4.57
C VAL A 54 4.52 3.46 5.62
N VAL A 55 4.27 2.72 6.70
CA VAL A 55 3.80 3.31 7.95
C VAL A 55 5.04 3.77 8.71
N ALA A 56 5.40 5.04 8.60
CA ALA A 56 6.53 5.63 9.29
C ALA A 56 6.04 6.24 10.62
N LEU A 57 6.50 5.68 11.75
CA LEU A 57 6.15 6.14 13.09
C LEU A 57 7.37 6.76 13.78
N ASP A 58 7.19 7.94 14.34
CA ASP A 58 8.19 8.57 15.20
C ASP A 58 8.07 8.10 16.67
N ASP A 59 8.99 8.58 17.52
CA ASP A 59 9.07 8.18 18.93
C ASP A 59 7.87 8.63 19.77
N GLU A 60 7.08 9.59 19.28
CA GLU A 60 5.81 10.02 19.89
C GLU A 60 4.57 9.32 19.28
N GLU A 61 4.78 8.20 18.56
CA GLU A 61 3.73 7.44 17.89
C GLU A 61 2.92 8.28 16.90
N ARG A 62 3.52 9.31 16.28
CA ARG A 62 2.91 10.05 15.18
C ARG A 62 3.28 9.39 13.87
N ILE A 63 2.28 9.15 13.05
CA ILE A 63 2.45 8.64 11.69
C ILE A 63 2.74 9.79 10.72
N VAL A 64 3.67 9.54 9.80
CA VAL A 64 3.94 10.44 8.67
C VAL A 64 2.92 10.16 7.57
N LEU A 65 2.19 11.19 7.19
CA LEU A 65 1.20 11.17 6.12
C LEU A 65 1.59 12.15 5.01
N ILE A 66 1.22 11.82 3.80
CA ILE A 66 1.28 12.71 2.63
C ILE A 66 -0.12 13.04 2.15
N GLN A 67 -0.30 14.21 1.54
CA GLN A 67 -1.52 14.54 0.84
C GLN A 67 -1.18 14.97 -0.58
N GLN A 68 -1.74 14.28 -1.56
CA GLN A 68 -1.53 14.57 -2.97
C GLN A 68 -2.84 14.50 -3.77
N TYR A 69 -2.85 15.07 -4.97
CA TYR A 69 -3.99 15.00 -5.88
C TYR A 69 -4.04 13.65 -6.60
N ARG A 70 -5.18 12.98 -6.53
CA ARG A 70 -5.46 11.74 -7.27
C ARG A 70 -6.56 11.98 -8.28
N HIS A 71 -6.18 12.14 -9.55
CA HIS A 71 -7.10 12.48 -10.63
C HIS A 71 -8.29 11.52 -10.80
N PRO A 72 -8.13 10.18 -10.71
CA PRO A 72 -9.25 9.26 -10.90
C PRO A 72 -10.41 9.46 -9.92
N ILE A 73 -10.08 9.82 -8.67
CA ILE A 73 -11.07 10.06 -7.60
C ILE A 73 -11.36 11.55 -7.39
N ARG A 74 -10.60 12.46 -8.04
CA ARG A 74 -10.71 13.92 -7.98
C ARG A 74 -10.65 14.48 -6.56
N LEU A 75 -9.78 13.89 -5.73
CA LEU A 75 -9.53 14.32 -4.36
C LEU A 75 -8.06 14.70 -4.17
N ARG A 76 -7.79 15.57 -3.20
CA ARG A 76 -6.51 15.59 -2.50
C ARG A 76 -6.61 14.56 -1.40
N ASP A 77 -6.02 13.40 -1.65
CA ASP A 77 -6.15 12.23 -0.79
C ASP A 77 -5.03 12.19 0.26
N TRP A 78 -5.36 11.81 1.47
CA TRP A 78 -4.37 11.51 2.49
C TRP A 78 -3.92 10.07 2.37
N GLU A 79 -2.60 9.88 2.31
CA GLU A 79 -1.95 8.61 2.06
C GLU A 79 -0.77 8.40 3.00
N ILE A 80 -0.27 7.18 3.08
CA ILE A 80 1.07 6.89 3.59
C ILE A 80 2.05 6.95 2.44
N PRO A 81 3.34 7.29 2.65
CA PRO A 81 4.36 7.26 1.59
C PRO A 81 4.38 5.91 0.86
N ALA A 82 4.36 5.95 -0.47
CA ALA A 82 4.27 4.75 -1.29
C ALA A 82 4.70 4.98 -2.74
N GLY A 83 5.37 4.01 -3.34
CA GLY A 83 5.73 4.05 -4.74
C GLY A 83 5.65 2.71 -5.46
N LEU A 84 5.80 2.76 -6.77
CA LEU A 84 5.66 1.60 -7.65
C LEU A 84 6.86 0.66 -7.57
N LEU A 85 6.62 -0.63 -7.77
CA LEU A 85 7.65 -1.66 -7.96
C LEU A 85 8.05 -1.72 -9.45
N ASP A 86 8.52 -0.61 -10.00
CA ASP A 86 8.85 -0.43 -11.41
C ASP A 86 10.35 -0.59 -11.73
N VAL A 87 11.20 -0.69 -10.70
CA VAL A 87 12.62 -0.96 -10.86
C VAL A 87 12.87 -2.46 -10.89
N ALA A 88 13.30 -2.97 -12.03
CA ALA A 88 13.51 -4.40 -12.23
C ALA A 88 14.47 -5.01 -11.20
N GLY A 89 13.99 -5.98 -10.42
CA GLY A 89 14.76 -6.71 -9.41
C GLY A 89 14.94 -5.97 -8.08
N GLU A 90 14.35 -4.80 -7.90
CA GLU A 90 14.32 -4.11 -6.62
C GLU A 90 13.38 -4.84 -5.65
N PRO A 91 13.87 -5.28 -4.46
CA PRO A 91 12.99 -5.86 -3.46
C PRO A 91 12.00 -4.81 -2.93
N PRO A 92 10.75 -5.18 -2.56
CA PRO A 92 9.75 -4.23 -2.05
C PRO A 92 10.23 -3.39 -0.84
N LEU A 93 11.08 -3.94 0.02
CA LEU A 93 11.65 -3.19 1.15
C LEU A 93 12.59 -2.07 0.68
N GLU A 94 13.38 -2.30 -0.35
CA GLU A 94 14.30 -1.27 -0.88
C GLU A 94 13.51 -0.16 -1.60
N SER A 95 12.45 -0.52 -2.32
CA SER A 95 11.51 0.45 -2.87
C SER A 95 10.86 1.30 -1.75
N ALA A 96 10.37 0.67 -0.67
CA ALA A 96 9.81 1.38 0.47
C ALA A 96 10.80 2.37 1.12
N ARG A 97 12.08 1.99 1.24
CA ARG A 97 13.14 2.87 1.74
C ARG A 97 13.40 4.06 0.84
N ARG A 98 13.45 3.82 -0.44
CA ARG A 98 13.65 4.86 -1.46
C ARG A 98 12.49 5.85 -1.43
N GLU A 99 11.24 5.39 -1.47
CA GLU A 99 10.05 6.23 -1.45
C GLU A 99 9.92 7.07 -0.17
N LEU A 100 10.26 6.50 0.99
CA LEU A 100 10.29 7.27 2.24
C LEU A 100 11.25 8.45 2.16
N ALA A 101 12.42 8.24 1.53
CA ALA A 101 13.39 9.31 1.34
C ALA A 101 12.95 10.33 0.28
N GLU A 102 12.39 9.88 -0.84
CA GLU A 102 12.02 10.73 -1.97
C GLU A 102 10.78 11.59 -1.67
N GLU A 103 9.74 11.00 -1.08
CA GLU A 103 8.47 11.69 -0.83
C GLU A 103 8.46 12.56 0.43
N VAL A 104 9.22 12.19 1.48
CA VAL A 104 9.12 12.88 2.77
C VAL A 104 10.47 13.26 3.40
N ASP A 105 11.59 13.06 2.70
CA ASP A 105 12.97 13.37 3.14
C ASP A 105 13.33 12.67 4.46
N LEU A 106 12.86 11.43 4.67
CA LEU A 106 13.12 10.65 5.89
C LEU A 106 13.80 9.32 5.58
N VAL A 107 14.57 8.84 6.55
CA VAL A 107 15.08 7.47 6.61
C VAL A 107 14.71 6.85 7.94
N ALA A 108 14.74 5.52 8.04
CA ALA A 108 14.40 4.78 9.25
C ALA A 108 15.44 3.71 9.56
N GLU A 109 15.68 3.47 10.86
CA GLU A 109 16.61 2.46 11.34
C GLU A 109 16.01 1.06 11.36
N GLN A 110 14.71 0.96 11.69
CA GLN A 110 14.03 -0.31 11.93
C GLN A 110 12.90 -0.49 10.92
N TRP A 111 12.86 -1.67 10.32
CA TRP A 111 11.88 -2.04 9.31
C TRP A 111 11.31 -3.42 9.59
N GLN A 112 10.00 -3.53 9.55
CA GLN A 112 9.33 -4.84 9.62
C GLN A 112 8.17 -4.89 8.62
N PRO A 113 7.94 -6.04 7.96
CA PRO A 113 6.73 -6.23 7.18
C PRO A 113 5.50 -6.04 8.08
N LEU A 114 4.53 -5.25 7.62
CA LEU A 114 3.29 -5.04 8.36
C LEU A 114 2.17 -5.90 7.78
N LEU A 115 1.90 -5.74 6.48
CA LEU A 115 0.92 -6.54 5.76
C LEU A 115 1.17 -6.46 4.23
N SER A 116 0.51 -7.32 3.48
CA SER A 116 0.38 -7.19 2.03
C SER A 116 -1.10 -7.12 1.67
N LEU A 117 -1.43 -6.21 0.77
CA LEU A 117 -2.80 -5.92 0.34
C LEU A 117 -3.00 -6.27 -1.12
N ARG A 118 -4.15 -6.83 -1.46
CA ARG A 118 -4.70 -6.80 -2.81
C ARG A 118 -5.76 -5.72 -2.85
N THR A 119 -5.53 -4.66 -3.60
CA THR A 119 -6.34 -3.42 -3.53
C THR A 119 -7.74 -3.60 -4.11
N SER A 120 -7.85 -4.27 -5.25
CA SER A 120 -9.14 -4.52 -5.90
C SER A 120 -9.10 -5.83 -6.69
N PRO A 121 -9.14 -7.00 -6.03
CA PRO A 121 -8.88 -8.31 -6.67
C PRO A 121 -9.91 -8.72 -7.72
N GLY A 122 -11.02 -8.01 -7.84
CA GLY A 122 -11.99 -8.19 -8.92
C GLY A 122 -11.66 -7.41 -10.20
N GLY A 123 -10.69 -6.50 -10.18
CA GLY A 123 -10.40 -5.60 -11.29
C GLY A 123 -8.92 -5.34 -11.58
N ASN A 124 -8.03 -5.69 -10.67
CA ASN A 124 -6.58 -5.60 -10.86
C ASN A 124 -5.85 -6.73 -10.16
N ASP A 125 -4.56 -6.90 -10.48
CA ASP A 125 -3.65 -7.85 -9.83
C ASP A 125 -2.66 -7.15 -8.88
N GLU A 126 -2.87 -5.87 -8.57
CA GLU A 126 -2.01 -5.08 -7.71
C GLU A 126 -1.82 -5.73 -6.34
N VAL A 127 -0.56 -5.83 -5.93
CA VAL A 127 -0.15 -6.15 -4.57
C VAL A 127 0.61 -4.96 -3.99
N VAL A 128 0.18 -4.48 -2.84
CA VAL A 128 0.90 -3.44 -2.08
C VAL A 128 1.55 -4.08 -0.87
N HIS A 129 2.87 -3.98 -0.78
CA HIS A 129 3.65 -4.44 0.37
C HIS A 129 3.83 -3.29 1.35
N VAL A 130 3.28 -3.40 2.55
CA VAL A 130 3.35 -2.35 3.57
C VAL A 130 4.36 -2.73 4.63
N PHE A 131 5.24 -1.78 4.94
CA PHE A 131 6.24 -1.90 5.99
C PHE A 131 5.98 -0.90 7.11
N LEU A 132 6.23 -1.32 8.35
CA LEU A 132 6.30 -0.42 9.49
C LEU A 132 7.77 -0.01 9.68
N ALA A 133 8.01 1.31 9.70
CA ALA A 133 9.32 1.93 9.87
C ALA A 133 9.37 2.74 11.15
N ARG A 134 10.45 2.60 11.93
CA ARG A 134 10.72 3.31 13.19
C ARG A 134 12.15 3.79 13.26
N GLY A 135 12.43 4.68 14.23
CA GLY A 135 13.76 5.31 14.35
C GLY A 135 13.99 6.28 13.19
N LEU A 136 13.03 7.19 12.99
CA LEU A 136 13.03 8.13 11.88
C LEU A 136 14.09 9.21 12.08
N SER A 137 14.80 9.54 11.01
CA SER A 137 15.71 10.69 10.95
C SER A 137 15.66 11.33 9.56
N ASP A 138 16.18 12.54 9.43
CA ASP A 138 16.22 13.24 8.15
C ASP A 138 17.12 12.50 7.15
N ALA A 139 16.70 12.45 5.91
CA ALA A 139 17.50 11.90 4.82
C ALA A 139 18.79 12.74 4.63
N PRO A 140 19.92 12.12 4.23
CA PRO A 140 21.20 12.83 4.05
C PRO A 140 21.14 13.97 3.05
N GLN A 141 20.21 13.94 2.12
CA GLN A 141 19.95 14.97 1.13
C GLN A 141 18.45 15.06 0.85
N ALA A 142 17.96 16.26 0.55
CA ALA A 142 16.59 16.46 0.11
C ALA A 142 16.43 16.04 -1.34
N PHE A 143 15.29 15.49 -1.68
CA PHE A 143 14.93 15.10 -3.04
C PHE A 143 14.10 16.18 -3.72
N ALA A 144 14.37 16.42 -5.00
CA ALA A 144 13.57 17.30 -5.83
C ALA A 144 12.32 16.55 -6.31
N ARG A 145 11.15 17.00 -5.87
CA ARG A 145 9.86 16.47 -6.30
C ARG A 145 9.38 17.18 -7.55
N ALA A 146 8.83 16.45 -8.50
CA ALA A 146 8.34 16.97 -9.77
C ALA A 146 6.85 16.59 -9.97
N ASP A 147 6.22 17.21 -10.95
CA ASP A 147 4.84 16.93 -11.38
C ASP A 147 3.84 16.89 -10.23
N GLU A 148 3.14 15.77 -10.05
CA GLU A 148 2.13 15.59 -8.98
C GLU A 148 2.75 15.59 -7.58
N GLU A 149 4.02 15.24 -7.46
CA GLU A 149 4.74 15.19 -6.17
C GLU A 149 5.19 16.58 -5.69
N ALA A 150 5.32 17.57 -6.60
CA ALA A 150 5.73 18.93 -6.24
C ALA A 150 4.77 19.60 -5.24
N ASP A 151 3.51 19.18 -5.22
CA ASP A 151 2.45 19.71 -4.36
C ASP A 151 2.15 18.81 -3.14
N ILE A 152 2.98 17.80 -2.86
CA ILE A 152 2.82 16.91 -1.70
C ILE A 152 2.87 17.75 -0.42
N ARG A 153 1.88 17.55 0.44
CA ARG A 153 1.87 18.08 1.82
C ARG A 153 2.20 16.96 2.78
N VAL A 154 3.20 17.16 3.63
CA VAL A 154 3.60 16.21 4.65
C VAL A 154 3.00 16.63 5.99
N ALA A 155 2.47 15.66 6.76
CA ALA A 155 1.99 15.87 8.12
C ALA A 155 2.47 14.75 9.04
N ARG A 156 2.70 15.07 10.32
CA ARG A 156 2.90 14.09 11.39
C ARG A 156 1.72 14.20 12.33
N VAL A 157 0.98 13.10 12.47
CA VAL A 157 -0.30 13.08 13.21
C VAL A 157 -0.27 11.91 14.20
N PRO A 158 -0.73 12.07 15.45
CA PRO A 158 -0.86 10.94 16.36
C PRO A 158 -1.63 9.79 15.70
N LEU A 159 -1.12 8.56 15.78
CA LEU A 159 -1.74 7.41 15.14
C LEU A 159 -3.20 7.22 15.62
N SER A 160 -3.48 7.49 16.90
CA SER A 160 -4.83 7.46 17.46
C SER A 160 -5.81 8.40 16.73
N ASP A 161 -5.35 9.63 16.42
CA ASP A 161 -6.20 10.62 15.75
C ASP A 161 -6.49 10.23 14.29
N VAL A 162 -5.52 9.55 13.65
CA VAL A 162 -5.71 9.01 12.30
C VAL A 162 -6.68 7.83 12.32
N VAL A 163 -6.61 6.94 13.33
CA VAL A 163 -7.59 5.88 13.55
C VAL A 163 -8.99 6.48 13.73
N ASP A 164 -9.14 7.51 14.55
CA ASP A 164 -10.41 8.21 14.75
C ASP A 164 -10.93 8.85 13.45
N ALA A 165 -10.05 9.39 12.63
CA ALA A 165 -10.42 9.94 11.32
C ALA A 165 -10.90 8.86 10.35
N VAL A 166 -10.25 7.70 10.33
CA VAL A 166 -10.66 6.51 9.56
C VAL A 166 -12.03 6.03 10.04
N MET A 167 -12.21 5.83 11.34
CA MET A 167 -13.46 5.32 11.92
C MET A 167 -14.63 6.29 11.72
N ALA A 168 -14.35 7.58 11.61
CA ALA A 168 -15.33 8.61 11.29
C ALA A 168 -15.61 8.76 9.77
N GLY A 169 -14.97 7.96 8.91
CA GLY A 169 -15.13 8.01 7.45
C GLY A 169 -14.55 9.27 6.80
N ARG A 170 -13.65 9.99 7.49
CA ARG A 170 -12.98 11.18 6.95
C ARG A 170 -11.78 10.86 6.07
N LEU A 171 -11.19 9.68 6.23
CA LEU A 171 -10.10 9.13 5.42
C LEU A 171 -10.59 7.85 4.75
N THR A 172 -10.44 7.76 3.43
CA THR A 172 -11.05 6.70 2.63
C THR A 172 -10.07 5.95 1.73
N ASN A 173 -8.79 6.37 1.69
CA ASN A 173 -7.76 5.63 0.95
C ASN A 173 -7.60 4.23 1.54
N GLY A 174 -7.86 3.18 0.75
CA GLY A 174 -7.90 1.80 1.24
C GLY A 174 -6.56 1.31 1.78
N ILE A 175 -5.44 1.73 1.18
CA ILE A 175 -4.09 1.38 1.62
C ILE A 175 -3.82 2.02 2.98
N LEU A 176 -4.07 3.33 3.13
CA LEU A 176 -3.93 4.05 4.39
C LEU A 176 -4.81 3.43 5.48
N VAL A 177 -6.10 3.20 5.19
CA VAL A 177 -7.07 2.65 6.17
C VAL A 177 -6.60 1.31 6.72
N ALA A 178 -6.26 0.36 5.84
CA ALA A 178 -5.80 -0.97 6.27
C ALA A 178 -4.49 -0.89 7.05
N SER A 179 -3.55 -0.06 6.59
CA SER A 179 -2.22 0.08 7.19
C SER A 179 -2.27 0.73 8.57
N VAL A 180 -3.08 1.77 8.74
CA VAL A 180 -3.26 2.47 10.03
C VAL A 180 -3.89 1.56 11.06
N LEU A 181 -4.94 0.80 10.70
CA LEU A 181 -5.59 -0.13 11.59
C LEU A 181 -4.67 -1.30 11.98
N ALA A 182 -3.87 -1.81 11.04
CA ALA A 182 -2.88 -2.84 11.32
C ALA A 182 -1.77 -2.33 12.24
N ALA A 183 -1.26 -1.13 12.01
CA ALA A 183 -0.23 -0.52 12.86
C ALA A 183 -0.75 -0.29 14.29
N ALA A 184 -1.97 0.23 14.44
CA ALA A 184 -2.61 0.41 15.74
C ALA A 184 -2.74 -0.91 16.50
N GLU A 185 -3.10 -2.00 15.81
CA GLU A 185 -3.17 -3.33 16.43
C GLU A 185 -1.80 -3.88 16.83
N VAL A 186 -0.75 -3.61 16.04
CA VAL A 186 0.64 -3.97 16.41
C VAL A 186 1.05 -3.26 17.70
N LEU A 187 0.87 -1.94 17.78
CA LEU A 187 1.20 -1.17 18.98
C LEU A 187 0.41 -1.65 20.20
N ARG A 188 -0.88 -1.88 20.04
CA ARG A 188 -1.73 -2.41 21.11
C ARG A 188 -1.21 -3.75 21.67
N ARG A 189 -0.74 -4.64 20.81
CA ARG A 189 -0.13 -5.92 21.22
C ARG A 189 1.21 -5.75 21.91
N GLU A 190 2.05 -4.82 21.44
CA GLU A 190 3.35 -4.52 22.04
C GLU A 190 3.20 -3.93 23.44
N THR A 191 2.21 -3.06 23.67
CA THR A 191 1.95 -2.45 25.00
C THR A 191 1.29 -3.40 26.00
N GLY A 192 0.95 -4.63 25.58
CA GLY A 192 0.34 -5.63 26.44
C GLY A 192 -1.12 -5.33 26.81
N ASP A 193 -1.77 -4.41 26.09
CA ASP A 193 -3.19 -4.12 26.28
C ASP A 193 -4.06 -5.26 25.72
N THR A 194 -4.17 -6.33 26.53
CA THR A 194 -5.02 -7.50 26.27
C THR A 194 -6.45 -7.30 26.81
N ALA A 195 -6.85 -6.09 27.16
CA ALA A 195 -8.16 -5.78 27.69
C ALA A 195 -9.23 -5.88 26.60
N GLY A 196 -9.90 -7.04 26.52
CA GLY A 196 -11.11 -7.17 25.70
C GLY A 196 -11.26 -8.51 24.99
N ARG A 197 -11.24 -9.61 25.74
CA ARG A 197 -11.91 -10.86 25.31
C ARG A 197 -13.09 -11.14 26.19
#